data_030c3c055a297f7dfb0cf4943939349a
#
_entry.id   030c3c055a297f7dfb0cf4943939349a
#
_cell.length_a   1.000
_cell.length_b   1.000
_cell.length_c   1.000
_cell.angle_alpha   90.00
_cell.angle_beta   90.00
_cell.angle_gamma   90.00
#
_symmetry.space_group_name_H-M   'P 1'
#
loop_
_entity.id
_entity.type
_entity.pdbx_description
1 polymer ?
#
loop_
_entity_poly.entity_id
_entity_poly.type
_entity_poly.pdbx_seq_one_letter_code
_entity_poly.pdbx_strand_id
1 'polypeptide(L)'
;NDDFRSSKPFVATEAASANNSRGVYYTMGKDDETLQCTAYDTYAVEWGTEASEAWYYVVTNDFFSGEFVWTGFDYIGETTPWMNYSGPNENFVPNTSYFGIVDTAGFAKDSYYLYRSLWNEESTTLHLVPGSWNSENLYVENGYVNVAVYSNAKKIELLLNGNVIATATSAVNTTPAGYTYKTWTDSI
;
A
#
# COMPACT_ATOMS: atom_id res chain seq x y z
N ASN A 1 -2.25 7.78 23.85
CA ASN A 1 -2.86 9.10 24.20
C ASN A 1 -4.37 8.96 24.18
N ASP A 2 -4.95 8.58 25.35
CA ASP A 2 -6.39 8.39 25.51
C ASP A 2 -7.21 9.69 25.42
N ASP A 3 -6.54 10.84 25.34
CA ASP A 3 -7.18 12.15 25.32
C ASP A 3 -7.90 12.51 24.00
N PHE A 4 -7.67 11.76 22.92
CA PHE A 4 -8.33 11.97 21.63
C PHE A 4 -9.58 11.10 21.41
N ARG A 5 -9.93 10.22 22.33
CA ARG A 5 -11.21 9.50 22.31
C ARG A 5 -12.34 10.44 22.66
N SER A 6 -12.59 11.39 21.77
CA SER A 6 -13.68 12.33 21.96
C SER A 6 -15.03 11.67 21.66
N SER A 7 -16.08 12.17 22.28
CA SER A 7 -17.48 11.83 21.94
C SER A 7 -17.91 12.37 20.55
N LYS A 8 -16.97 12.90 19.78
CA LYS A 8 -17.20 13.48 18.46
C LYS A 8 -16.52 12.63 17.40
N PRO A 9 -17.13 12.52 16.21
CA PRO A 9 -16.47 11.88 15.07
C PRO A 9 -15.16 12.59 14.74
N PHE A 10 -14.14 11.80 14.41
CA PHE A 10 -12.85 12.25 13.96
C PHE A 10 -12.63 11.83 12.51
N VAL A 11 -12.00 12.69 11.73
CA VAL A 11 -11.60 12.40 10.35
C VAL A 11 -10.11 12.70 10.20
N ALA A 12 -9.36 11.77 9.67
CA ALA A 12 -7.98 12.01 9.28
C ALA A 12 -7.97 12.79 7.97
N THR A 13 -7.66 14.07 8.01
CA THR A 13 -7.67 14.95 6.83
C THR A 13 -6.43 14.77 5.94
N GLU A 14 -5.44 14.04 6.45
CA GLU A 14 -4.27 13.54 5.73
C GLU A 14 -3.83 12.26 6.42
N ALA A 15 -3.60 11.19 5.67
CA ALA A 15 -3.23 9.88 6.19
C ALA A 15 -2.28 9.16 5.24
N ALA A 16 -1.62 8.14 5.75
CA ALA A 16 -0.61 7.30 5.12
C ALA A 16 0.70 8.03 4.83
N SER A 17 0.82 8.78 3.74
CA SER A 17 2.11 9.27 3.22
C SER A 17 3.07 8.12 2.85
N ALA A 18 2.52 7.01 2.37
CA ALA A 18 3.26 5.89 1.82
C ALA A 18 3.87 6.25 0.46
N ASN A 19 5.11 5.84 0.23
CA ASN A 19 5.80 6.05 -1.03
C ASN A 19 5.82 4.76 -1.85
N ASN A 20 5.51 4.87 -3.13
CA ASN A 20 5.57 3.74 -4.04
C ASN A 20 5.84 4.16 -5.49
N SER A 21 6.48 3.27 -6.25
CA SER A 21 6.69 3.40 -7.69
C SER A 21 5.97 2.27 -8.41
N ARG A 22 5.30 2.59 -9.53
CA ARG A 22 4.58 1.59 -10.31
C ARG A 22 5.54 0.53 -10.88
N GLY A 23 5.27 -0.74 -10.56
CA GLY A 23 5.97 -1.88 -11.15
C GLY A 23 7.40 -2.10 -10.66
N VAL A 24 7.78 -1.57 -9.51
CA VAL A 24 9.11 -1.75 -8.90
C VAL A 24 9.03 -2.82 -7.81
N TYR A 25 9.52 -4.01 -8.11
CA TYR A 25 9.39 -5.19 -7.23
C TYR A 25 10.73 -5.76 -6.74
N TYR A 26 11.86 -5.17 -7.13
CA TYR A 26 13.20 -5.64 -6.77
C TYR A 26 13.69 -5.09 -5.42
N THR A 27 12.93 -4.22 -4.78
CA THR A 27 13.22 -3.66 -3.46
C THR A 27 11.97 -3.70 -2.57
N MET A 28 12.16 -3.70 -1.25
CA MET A 28 11.09 -3.59 -0.25
C MET A 28 11.03 -2.20 0.41
N GLY A 29 11.83 -1.26 -0.07
CA GLY A 29 11.89 0.11 0.44
C GLY A 29 12.19 1.11 -0.67
N LYS A 30 12.96 2.16 -0.36
CA LYS A 30 13.55 3.03 -1.36
C LYS A 30 14.89 2.49 -1.84
N ASP A 31 15.20 2.73 -3.09
CA ASP A 31 16.48 2.40 -3.71
C ASP A 31 17.17 3.68 -4.17
N ASP A 32 18.29 3.99 -3.54
CA ASP A 32 19.06 5.20 -3.79
C ASP A 32 19.92 5.12 -5.08
N GLU A 33 20.08 3.92 -5.67
CA GLU A 33 20.79 3.77 -6.95
C GLU A 33 19.88 4.08 -8.13
N THR A 34 18.65 3.61 -8.08
CA THR A 34 17.67 3.82 -9.16
C THR A 34 16.73 4.99 -8.90
N LEU A 35 16.73 5.55 -7.69
CA LEU A 35 15.81 6.59 -7.22
C LEU A 35 14.34 6.18 -7.39
N GLN A 36 14.03 4.93 -7.02
CA GLN A 36 12.69 4.35 -7.07
C GLN A 36 12.27 3.85 -5.68
N CYS A 37 10.98 3.77 -5.44
CA CYS A 37 10.40 3.15 -4.26
C CYS A 37 9.79 1.80 -4.62
N THR A 38 9.70 0.91 -3.65
CA THR A 38 8.99 -0.36 -3.81
C THR A 38 7.55 -0.16 -4.28
N ALA A 39 7.01 -1.11 -5.03
CA ALA A 39 5.58 -1.16 -5.35
C ALA A 39 4.75 -1.86 -4.25
N TYR A 40 5.43 -2.56 -3.33
CA TYR A 40 4.78 -3.16 -2.16
C TYR A 40 4.35 -2.08 -1.16
N ASP A 41 3.34 -2.39 -0.34
CA ASP A 41 2.90 -1.53 0.77
C ASP A 41 3.78 -1.76 2.02
N THR A 42 5.07 -1.42 1.88
CA THR A 42 6.11 -1.67 2.89
C THR A 42 7.02 -0.47 3.14
N TYR A 43 6.69 0.69 2.56
CA TYR A 43 7.53 1.87 2.72
C TYR A 43 6.71 3.16 2.82
N ALA A 44 6.99 3.91 3.86
CA ALA A 44 6.48 5.26 4.09
C ALA A 44 7.62 6.19 4.51
N VAL A 45 7.37 7.49 4.49
CA VAL A 45 8.28 8.49 5.08
C VAL A 45 8.26 8.41 6.60
N GLU A 46 9.27 8.99 7.26
CA GLU A 46 9.42 8.91 8.74
C GLU A 46 8.20 9.44 9.53
N TRP A 47 7.44 10.37 8.98
CA TRP A 47 6.23 10.93 9.59
C TRP A 47 4.93 10.28 9.11
N GLY A 48 5.02 9.33 8.21
CA GLY A 48 3.90 8.59 7.62
C GLY A 48 3.82 7.16 8.12
N THR A 49 2.91 6.42 7.51
CA THR A 49 2.77 4.98 7.70
C THR A 49 2.33 4.33 6.39
N GLU A 50 2.45 3.03 6.28
CA GLU A 50 1.96 2.26 5.15
C GLU A 50 0.43 2.44 4.99
N ALA A 51 -0.04 2.31 3.77
CA ALA A 51 -1.45 2.54 3.44
C ALA A 51 -2.39 1.57 4.17
N SER A 52 -2.01 0.29 4.25
CA SER A 52 -2.80 -0.72 4.96
C SER A 52 -2.86 -0.47 6.47
N GLU A 53 -1.78 0.01 7.07
CA GLU A 53 -1.74 0.33 8.50
C GLU A 53 -2.61 1.55 8.81
N ALA A 54 -2.51 2.62 8.01
CA ALA A 54 -3.35 3.81 8.17
C ALA A 54 -4.84 3.43 8.15
N TRP A 55 -5.26 2.68 7.13
CA TRP A 55 -6.64 2.21 7.02
C TRP A 55 -7.06 1.30 8.16
N TYR A 56 -6.17 0.42 8.63
CA TYR A 56 -6.47 -0.44 9.78
C TYR A 56 -6.80 0.35 11.03
N TYR A 57 -6.07 1.44 11.30
CA TYR A 57 -6.39 2.35 12.41
C TYR A 57 -7.78 2.99 12.27
N VAL A 58 -8.15 3.39 11.06
CA VAL A 58 -9.48 3.97 10.81
C VAL A 58 -10.59 2.96 11.10
N VAL A 59 -10.50 1.76 10.54
CA VAL A 59 -11.60 0.79 10.64
C VAL A 59 -11.71 0.10 11.99
N THR A 60 -10.67 0.09 12.80
CA THR A 60 -10.67 -0.54 14.12
C THR A 60 -11.02 0.41 15.26
N ASN A 61 -11.17 1.70 14.97
CA ASN A 61 -11.49 2.72 15.99
C ASN A 61 -12.81 3.43 15.68
N ASP A 62 -13.83 3.17 16.46
CA ASP A 62 -15.21 3.63 16.27
C ASP A 62 -15.39 5.16 16.22
N PHE A 63 -14.42 5.92 16.69
CA PHE A 63 -14.47 7.39 16.65
C PHE A 63 -13.96 7.95 15.32
N PHE A 64 -13.33 7.16 14.46
CA PHE A 64 -12.94 7.58 13.12
C PHE A 64 -14.10 7.48 12.14
N SER A 65 -14.34 8.55 11.39
CA SER A 65 -15.32 8.59 10.30
C SER A 65 -14.69 8.30 8.93
N GLY A 66 -13.38 8.23 8.85
CA GLY A 66 -12.64 7.98 7.61
C GLY A 66 -11.31 8.72 7.53
N GLU A 67 -10.65 8.58 6.40
CA GLU A 67 -9.39 9.24 6.09
C GLU A 67 -9.36 9.82 4.68
N PHE A 68 -8.50 10.81 4.49
CA PHE A 68 -8.09 11.31 3.19
C PHE A 68 -6.64 10.94 2.96
N VAL A 69 -6.39 10.14 1.94
CA VAL A 69 -5.05 9.63 1.63
C VAL A 69 -4.17 10.73 1.06
N TRP A 70 -2.95 10.85 1.55
CA TRP A 70 -1.90 11.59 0.90
C TRP A 70 -1.03 10.64 0.06
N THR A 71 -1.20 10.60 -1.30
CA THR A 71 -2.14 11.42 -2.07
C THR A 71 -2.72 10.63 -3.24
N GLY A 72 -3.71 11.16 -3.93
CA GLY A 72 -4.35 10.50 -5.09
C GLY A 72 -3.41 10.35 -6.29
N PHE A 73 -2.62 11.38 -6.60
CA PHE A 73 -1.71 11.40 -7.75
C PHE A 73 -0.31 11.83 -7.33
N ASP A 74 0.70 11.27 -7.98
CA ASP A 74 2.03 11.86 -7.92
C ASP A 74 1.98 13.27 -8.53
N TYR A 75 2.76 14.18 -7.98
CA TYR A 75 2.79 15.57 -8.40
C TYR A 75 4.22 16.08 -8.55
N ILE A 76 4.39 17.10 -9.40
CA ILE A 76 5.68 17.73 -9.69
C ILE A 76 5.96 18.79 -8.62
N GLY A 77 7.22 18.96 -8.26
CA GLY A 77 7.71 20.03 -7.38
C GLY A 77 8.16 19.56 -6.01
N GLU A 78 7.94 18.30 -5.66
CA GLU A 78 8.41 17.70 -4.43
C GLU A 78 9.26 16.45 -4.71
N THR A 79 10.44 16.36 -4.07
CA THR A 79 11.40 15.29 -4.33
C THR A 79 11.39 14.20 -3.24
N THR A 80 10.34 14.10 -2.45
CA THR A 80 10.21 13.08 -1.39
C THR A 80 10.12 11.68 -2.01
N PRO A 81 10.88 10.68 -1.51
CA PRO A 81 11.65 10.69 -0.25
C PRO A 81 13.12 11.13 -0.36
N TRP A 82 13.55 11.71 -1.47
CA TRP A 82 14.96 12.14 -1.68
C TRP A 82 15.22 13.62 -1.35
N MET A 83 14.40 14.24 -0.53
CA MET A 83 14.70 15.61 -0.04
C MET A 83 16.07 15.64 0.66
N ASN A 84 16.93 16.58 0.24
CA ASN A 84 18.30 16.72 0.75
C ASN A 84 19.20 15.49 0.53
N TYR A 85 18.86 14.63 -0.44
CA TYR A 85 19.70 13.51 -0.80
C TYR A 85 21.06 13.97 -1.33
N SER A 86 22.13 13.38 -0.84
CA SER A 86 23.52 13.66 -1.18
C SER A 86 24.29 12.37 -1.54
N GLY A 87 23.71 11.54 -2.37
CA GLY A 87 24.29 10.28 -2.83
C GLY A 87 24.84 10.35 -4.25
N PRO A 88 25.26 9.21 -4.80
CA PRO A 88 25.87 9.13 -6.14
C PRO A 88 25.03 9.74 -7.27
N ASN A 89 23.72 9.73 -7.10
CA ASN A 89 22.73 10.21 -8.07
C ASN A 89 22.07 11.54 -7.68
N GLU A 90 22.69 12.34 -6.82
CA GLU A 90 22.11 13.58 -6.30
C GLU A 90 21.66 14.58 -7.39
N ASN A 91 22.32 14.58 -8.54
CA ASN A 91 21.99 15.45 -9.68
C ASN A 91 20.82 14.92 -10.53
N PHE A 92 20.36 13.69 -10.26
CA PHE A 92 19.29 13.02 -11.01
C PHE A 92 18.04 12.78 -10.18
N VAL A 93 17.98 13.34 -8.97
CA VAL A 93 16.80 13.21 -8.10
C VAL A 93 15.56 13.71 -8.83
N PRO A 94 14.52 12.90 -8.96
CA PRO A 94 13.29 13.28 -9.66
C PRO A 94 12.60 14.44 -8.94
N ASN A 95 12.16 15.44 -9.70
CA ASN A 95 11.34 16.53 -9.17
C ASN A 95 9.85 16.15 -9.17
N THR A 96 9.55 15.01 -8.60
CA THR A 96 8.19 14.47 -8.47
C THR A 96 8.04 13.75 -7.14
N SER A 97 6.83 13.72 -6.60
CA SER A 97 6.51 12.93 -5.43
C SER A 97 6.32 11.45 -5.80
N TYR A 98 6.37 10.59 -4.78
CA TYR A 98 6.10 9.15 -4.87
C TYR A 98 4.90 8.72 -4.02
N PHE A 99 4.14 9.68 -3.49
CA PHE A 99 2.99 9.43 -2.61
C PHE A 99 1.72 8.98 -3.33
N GLY A 100 1.60 9.31 -4.62
CA GLY A 100 0.38 9.04 -5.39
C GLY A 100 0.02 7.55 -5.45
N ILE A 101 -1.28 7.25 -5.39
CA ILE A 101 -1.80 5.93 -5.75
C ILE A 101 -1.92 5.76 -7.27
N VAL A 102 -1.84 6.88 -8.00
CA VAL A 102 -1.76 6.97 -9.47
C VAL A 102 -0.51 7.77 -9.80
N ASP A 103 0.24 7.35 -10.81
CA ASP A 103 1.45 8.05 -11.23
C ASP A 103 1.14 9.35 -12.02
N THR A 104 2.18 10.15 -12.30
CA THR A 104 2.03 11.41 -13.05
C THR A 104 1.52 11.24 -14.47
N ALA A 105 1.61 10.03 -15.05
CA ALA A 105 1.08 9.71 -16.37
C ALA A 105 -0.38 9.21 -16.32
N GLY A 106 -0.97 9.10 -15.13
CA GLY A 106 -2.36 8.68 -14.95
C GLY A 106 -2.54 7.17 -14.84
N PHE A 107 -1.46 6.39 -14.68
CA PHE A 107 -1.57 4.94 -14.49
C PHE A 107 -1.65 4.57 -13.01
N ALA A 108 -2.57 3.64 -12.71
CA ALA A 108 -2.71 3.08 -11.37
C ALA A 108 -1.42 2.38 -10.93
N LYS A 109 -1.00 2.64 -9.70
CA LYS A 109 0.06 1.89 -9.02
C LYS A 109 -0.55 0.71 -8.25
N ASP A 110 0.29 -0.14 -7.65
CA ASP A 110 -0.22 -1.28 -6.85
C ASP A 110 -1.05 -0.80 -5.65
N SER A 111 -0.69 0.30 -5.02
CA SER A 111 -1.45 0.93 -3.94
C SER A 111 -2.86 1.37 -4.32
N TYR A 112 -3.13 1.72 -5.58
CA TYR A 112 -4.49 1.96 -6.07
C TYR A 112 -5.39 0.73 -5.88
N TYR A 113 -4.87 -0.45 -6.20
CA TYR A 113 -5.63 -1.70 -6.07
C TYR A 113 -5.80 -2.12 -4.61
N LEU A 114 -4.84 -1.76 -3.74
CA LEU A 114 -5.02 -1.91 -2.29
C LEU A 114 -6.24 -1.11 -1.84
N TYR A 115 -6.27 0.20 -2.07
CA TYR A 115 -7.42 1.03 -1.69
C TYR A 115 -8.71 0.60 -2.37
N ARG A 116 -8.66 0.22 -3.65
CA ARG A 116 -9.83 -0.32 -4.34
C ARG A 116 -10.37 -1.58 -3.65
N SER A 117 -9.51 -2.45 -3.16
CA SER A 117 -9.92 -3.65 -2.43
C SER A 117 -10.54 -3.36 -1.07
N LEU A 118 -10.18 -2.21 -0.47
CA LEU A 118 -10.67 -1.78 0.84
C LEU A 118 -11.99 -0.98 0.74
N TRP A 119 -12.15 -0.17 -0.31
CA TRP A 119 -13.22 0.83 -0.41
C TRP A 119 -14.31 0.50 -1.43
N ASN A 120 -14.02 -0.31 -2.44
CA ASN A 120 -15.00 -0.62 -3.48
C ASN A 120 -15.71 -1.96 -3.19
N GLU A 121 -16.97 -1.88 -2.79
CA GLU A 121 -17.81 -3.05 -2.52
C GLU A 121 -18.65 -3.48 -3.76
N GLU A 122 -18.72 -2.64 -4.81
CA GLU A 122 -19.56 -2.90 -5.98
C GLU A 122 -18.94 -3.94 -6.93
N SER A 123 -17.62 -4.11 -6.90
CA SER A 123 -16.93 -5.05 -7.76
C SER A 123 -15.78 -5.76 -7.04
N THR A 124 -15.51 -7.00 -7.45
CA THR A 124 -14.36 -7.74 -6.93
C THR A 124 -13.06 -7.13 -7.43
N THR A 125 -12.16 -6.86 -6.50
CA THR A 125 -10.76 -6.58 -6.76
C THR A 125 -9.97 -7.86 -6.54
N LEU A 126 -9.05 -8.15 -7.45
CA LEU A 126 -8.05 -9.21 -7.32
C LEU A 126 -6.78 -8.71 -8.01
N HIS A 127 -5.79 -8.35 -7.22
CA HIS A 127 -4.54 -7.79 -7.73
C HIS A 127 -3.35 -8.47 -7.06
N LEU A 128 -2.47 -9.03 -7.90
CA LEU A 128 -1.27 -9.75 -7.47
C LEU A 128 -0.06 -8.81 -7.49
N VAL A 129 0.72 -8.82 -6.44
CA VAL A 129 2.01 -8.12 -6.30
C VAL A 129 3.09 -9.18 -6.03
N PRO A 130 4.12 -9.33 -6.85
CA PRO A 130 4.46 -8.51 -8.02
C PRO A 130 3.55 -8.79 -9.23
N GLY A 131 3.22 -7.73 -9.96
CA GLY A 131 2.45 -7.81 -11.20
C GLY A 131 3.27 -8.29 -12.40
N SER A 132 4.59 -8.36 -12.30
CA SER A 132 5.50 -8.89 -13.32
C SER A 132 6.54 -9.82 -12.68
N TRP A 133 6.85 -10.91 -13.36
CA TRP A 133 7.75 -11.97 -12.90
C TRP A 133 9.06 -12.00 -13.69
N ASN A 134 9.60 -10.82 -13.99
CA ASN A 134 10.95 -10.69 -14.53
C ASN A 134 11.98 -10.84 -13.40
N SER A 135 12.93 -11.75 -13.50
CA SER A 135 13.94 -12.04 -12.48
C SER A 135 14.80 -10.83 -12.07
N GLU A 136 14.98 -9.87 -12.99
CA GLU A 136 15.70 -8.62 -12.69
C GLU A 136 14.87 -7.62 -11.88
N ASN A 137 13.56 -7.83 -11.81
CA ASN A 137 12.60 -6.97 -11.12
C ASN A 137 11.88 -7.72 -9.98
N LEU A 138 12.55 -8.63 -9.32
CA LEU A 138 12.00 -9.37 -8.18
C LEU A 138 12.91 -9.23 -6.98
N TYR A 139 12.36 -8.87 -5.84
CA TYR A 139 13.03 -8.98 -4.56
C TYR A 139 13.01 -10.44 -4.13
N VAL A 140 14.21 -11.01 -3.99
CA VAL A 140 14.39 -12.41 -3.57
C VAL A 140 15.14 -12.42 -2.25
N GLU A 141 14.53 -12.94 -1.22
CA GLU A 141 15.13 -13.10 0.10
C GLU A 141 15.14 -14.57 0.51
N ASN A 142 16.31 -15.10 0.83
CA ASN A 142 16.51 -16.52 1.21
C ASN A 142 15.95 -17.52 0.18
N GLY A 143 15.92 -17.15 -1.11
CA GLY A 143 15.38 -17.97 -2.20
C GLY A 143 13.88 -17.90 -2.39
N TYR A 144 13.20 -16.99 -1.68
CA TYR A 144 11.75 -16.76 -1.77
C TYR A 144 11.44 -15.39 -2.36
N VAL A 145 10.35 -15.32 -3.10
CA VAL A 145 9.76 -14.07 -3.59
C VAL A 145 8.58 -13.73 -2.70
N ASN A 146 8.54 -12.49 -2.21
CA ASN A 146 7.37 -12.00 -1.48
C ASN A 146 6.20 -11.80 -2.45
N VAL A 147 5.05 -12.37 -2.09
CA VAL A 147 3.81 -12.24 -2.85
C VAL A 147 2.76 -11.60 -1.95
N ALA A 148 2.16 -10.52 -2.43
CA ALA A 148 1.00 -9.91 -1.80
C ALA A 148 -0.21 -9.97 -2.74
N VAL A 149 -1.41 -10.02 -2.18
CA VAL A 149 -2.65 -10.01 -2.94
C VAL A 149 -3.61 -9.01 -2.32
N TYR A 150 -4.03 -8.02 -3.10
CA TYR A 150 -5.04 -7.05 -2.69
C TYR A 150 -6.41 -7.49 -3.22
N SER A 151 -7.32 -7.83 -2.30
CA SER A 151 -8.61 -8.38 -2.70
C SER A 151 -9.70 -8.13 -1.66
N ASN A 152 -10.93 -7.93 -2.14
CA ASN A 152 -12.16 -7.93 -1.34
C ASN A 152 -12.95 -9.24 -1.47
N ALA A 153 -12.40 -10.26 -2.11
CA ALA A 153 -13.02 -11.59 -2.21
C ALA A 153 -13.10 -12.28 -0.84
N LYS A 154 -13.97 -13.28 -0.72
CA LYS A 154 -14.09 -14.07 0.53
C LYS A 154 -13.01 -15.13 0.66
N LYS A 155 -12.50 -15.62 -0.46
CA LYS A 155 -11.43 -16.62 -0.56
C LYS A 155 -10.57 -16.31 -1.77
N ILE A 156 -9.27 -16.48 -1.61
CA ILE A 156 -8.28 -16.42 -2.69
C ILE A 156 -7.42 -17.66 -2.68
N GLU A 157 -6.94 -18.06 -3.84
CA GLU A 157 -6.02 -19.17 -4.02
C GLU A 157 -4.85 -18.72 -4.90
N LEU A 158 -3.64 -19.02 -4.48
CA LEU A 158 -2.44 -18.84 -5.29
C LEU A 158 -2.14 -20.15 -6.01
N LEU A 159 -2.01 -20.07 -7.33
CA LEU A 159 -1.73 -21.23 -8.16
C LEU A 159 -0.34 -21.11 -8.81
N LEU A 160 0.43 -22.17 -8.78
CA LEU A 160 1.67 -22.31 -9.53
C LEU A 160 1.52 -23.49 -10.50
N ASN A 161 1.65 -23.20 -11.80
CA ASN A 161 1.48 -24.21 -12.87
C ASN A 161 0.15 -24.99 -12.76
N GLY A 162 -0.92 -24.31 -12.38
CA GLY A 162 -2.25 -24.90 -12.23
C GLY A 162 -2.50 -25.64 -10.91
N ASN A 163 -1.51 -25.74 -10.04
CA ASN A 163 -1.66 -26.34 -8.71
C ASN A 163 -1.82 -25.26 -7.66
N VAL A 164 -2.81 -25.40 -6.78
CA VAL A 164 -2.99 -24.52 -5.63
C VAL A 164 -1.83 -24.74 -4.66
N ILE A 165 -1.08 -23.69 -4.36
CA ILE A 165 0.05 -23.72 -3.43
C ILE A 165 -0.25 -22.97 -2.13
N ALA A 166 -1.22 -22.07 -2.14
CA ALA A 166 -1.67 -21.36 -0.95
C ALA A 166 -3.14 -20.95 -1.07
N THR A 167 -3.81 -20.81 0.06
CA THR A 167 -5.21 -20.38 0.16
C THR A 167 -5.35 -19.45 1.35
N ALA A 168 -6.03 -18.30 1.16
CA ALA A 168 -6.43 -17.43 2.25
C ALA A 168 -7.93 -17.16 2.21
N THR A 169 -8.53 -17.00 3.39
CA THR A 169 -9.94 -16.65 3.55
C THR A 169 -10.06 -15.34 4.34
N SER A 170 -11.03 -14.52 3.96
CA SER A 170 -11.33 -13.31 4.72
C SER A 170 -12.30 -13.61 5.85
N ALA A 171 -12.01 -13.10 7.04
CA ALA A 171 -12.94 -13.01 8.15
C ALA A 171 -13.51 -11.59 8.23
N VAL A 172 -14.79 -11.47 8.53
CA VAL A 172 -15.43 -10.17 8.79
C VAL A 172 -15.45 -9.96 10.30
N ASN A 173 -14.87 -8.86 10.73
CA ASN A 173 -14.88 -8.42 12.13
C ASN A 173 -15.81 -7.23 12.26
N THR A 174 -16.35 -7.03 13.46
CA THR A 174 -17.24 -5.90 13.76
C THR A 174 -16.72 -5.17 14.99
N THR A 175 -16.59 -3.86 14.88
CA THR A 175 -16.26 -3.01 16.02
C THR A 175 -17.45 -2.86 16.97
N PRO A 176 -17.27 -2.40 18.22
CA PRO A 176 -18.36 -2.16 19.14
C PRO A 176 -19.46 -1.21 18.62
N ALA A 177 -19.11 -0.26 17.75
CA ALA A 177 -20.08 0.65 17.11
C ALA A 177 -20.79 0.03 15.89
N GLY A 178 -20.45 -1.20 15.49
CA GLY A 178 -21.12 -1.93 14.41
C GLY A 178 -20.48 -1.77 13.03
N TYR A 179 -19.33 -1.11 12.92
CA TYR A 179 -18.57 -1.07 11.65
C TYR A 179 -17.91 -2.40 11.38
N THR A 180 -17.83 -2.78 10.11
CA THR A 180 -17.22 -4.05 9.69
C THR A 180 -15.92 -3.81 8.94
N TYR A 181 -14.93 -4.66 9.19
CA TYR A 181 -13.68 -4.71 8.46
C TYR A 181 -13.25 -6.16 8.24
N LYS A 182 -12.38 -6.37 7.25
CA LYS A 182 -11.90 -7.70 6.90
C LYS A 182 -10.49 -7.91 7.42
N THR A 183 -10.25 -9.10 7.93
CA THR A 183 -8.91 -9.65 8.16
C THR A 183 -8.75 -10.90 7.31
N TRP A 184 -7.51 -11.20 6.91
CA TRP A 184 -7.19 -12.40 6.17
C TRP A 184 -6.54 -13.43 7.09
N THR A 185 -6.89 -14.69 6.89
CA THR A 185 -6.13 -15.81 7.49
C THR A 185 -4.91 -16.01 6.61
N ASP A 186 -3.76 -16.04 7.25
CA ASP A 186 -2.44 -16.28 6.65
C ASP A 186 -1.99 -15.29 5.57
N SER A 187 -0.77 -14.84 5.73
CA SER A 187 0.05 -14.37 4.62
C SER A 187 0.32 -15.56 3.68
N ILE A 188 0.03 -15.35 2.42
CA ILE A 188 0.39 -16.29 1.36
C ILE A 188 1.86 -16.13 1.04
#